data_829c7af23dc74e8759fb4f8e6916c22e
#
_entry.id   829c7af23dc74e8759fb4f8e6916c22e
#
_cell.length_a   1.000
_cell.length_b   1.000
_cell.length_c   1.000
_cell.angle_alpha   90.00
_cell.angle_beta   90.00
_cell.angle_gamma   90.00
#
_symmetry.space_group_name_H-M   'P 1'
#
loop_
_entity.id
_entity.type
_entity.pdbx_description
1 polymer ?
#
loop_
_entity_poly.entity_id
_entity_poly.type
_entity_poly.pdbx_seq_one_letter_code
_entity_poly.pdbx_strand_id
1 'polypeptide(L)'
;MYRTNTCGELRLANVGQKVTLAGWVQRSRDLGGMTFVDLRDRYGITQLAFNMETNAPLCEQARRLGREYVIQVTGKVIERSSKNTKIPTGEIEIEVAELTILNEAKVPPFTIEDQSDGGDDLRMKYRYLDIRRSPVRRNLEMRHRMAMLVRNYLSDRDFLEIETPMLIKSTPEGARDFVVPSRMNPGEFYALPQSPQQYKQLLMVAGMDRYFQIVRCFRDEDLRADRQPEFTQIDCEMSFVHQEDVLNMFEGLAKHLFKEMKGIEFDRFPRMTWHDAMRLYGSDKPDLRFGMEFKEVTDVVKGHGFGLFDGSELVVGIVAEGCAEYTRKQLDALTDFVKRPQVGAGGMVYIKFNADGTFKSSVDKFYDAEALKAIADKMGAKPGDLMLLLCGPAMKTRVQLCALRLEMGQQLGLRDPQKFAPLWVIDFPLLEWDDETQRYYAMHHPFTAPKPEDEPLLDDPSKWGDIRANAYDIVMNGCEVGGGSIRIHDRTLQNKMFHTLGFTDESAAAQFGFLMDAFTYGAPPHAGLAFGFDRLCSIFAGADSIRDFIAFPKNNSGRDVMSGSPSPIAQEQLDELQIKVDLKG
;
A
#
# COMPACT_ATOMS: atom_id res chain seq x y z
N MET A 1 -6.46 4.52 40.42
CA MET A 1 -5.95 3.87 39.18
C MET A 1 -5.53 2.45 39.53
N TYR A 2 -5.70 1.49 38.61
CA TYR A 2 -5.30 0.10 38.82
C TYR A 2 -3.79 -0.13 38.78
N ARG A 3 -2.99 0.84 38.39
CA ARG A 3 -1.52 0.73 38.31
C ARG A 3 -0.86 2.07 38.57
N THR A 4 0.33 2.04 39.19
CA THR A 4 1.20 3.19 39.34
C THR A 4 2.19 3.32 38.18
N ASN A 5 2.59 2.18 37.60
CA ASN A 5 3.59 2.07 36.53
C ASN A 5 3.13 1.09 35.46
N THR A 6 3.72 1.21 34.26
CA THR A 6 3.55 0.27 33.16
C THR A 6 4.56 -0.89 33.27
N CYS A 7 4.24 -2.02 32.57
CA CYS A 7 5.13 -3.17 32.54
C CYS A 7 6.42 -2.96 31.69
N GLY A 8 6.59 -1.80 31.07
CA GLY A 8 7.73 -1.50 30.19
C GLY A 8 8.69 -0.43 30.72
N GLU A 9 8.34 0.33 31.77
CA GLU A 9 9.08 1.54 32.13
C GLU A 9 10.11 1.38 33.26
N LEU A 10 9.97 0.35 34.10
CA LEU A 10 10.83 0.18 35.28
C LEU A 10 12.28 -0.23 34.90
N ARG A 11 13.25 0.32 35.63
CA ARG A 11 14.68 0.09 35.43
C ARG A 11 15.38 -0.05 36.79
N LEU A 12 16.69 -0.32 36.81
CA LEU A 12 17.50 -0.40 38.04
C LEU A 12 17.36 0.83 38.96
N ALA A 13 17.17 2.01 38.40
CA ALA A 13 16.93 3.23 39.15
C ALA A 13 15.65 3.21 40.02
N ASN A 14 14.74 2.29 39.75
CA ASN A 14 13.48 2.10 40.47
C ASN A 14 13.59 1.06 41.61
N VAL A 15 14.75 0.40 41.78
CA VAL A 15 14.95 -0.60 42.83
C VAL A 15 14.67 0.00 44.22
N GLY A 16 13.90 -0.73 45.01
CA GLY A 16 13.43 -0.30 46.31
C GLY A 16 12.05 0.37 46.33
N GLN A 17 11.52 0.82 45.18
CA GLN A 17 10.20 1.45 45.09
C GLN A 17 9.08 0.40 45.23
N LYS A 18 8.00 0.79 45.92
CA LYS A 18 6.74 0.05 45.93
C LYS A 18 5.92 0.48 44.73
N VAL A 19 5.51 -0.49 43.88
CA VAL A 19 4.76 -0.26 42.65
C VAL A 19 3.54 -1.15 42.56
N THR A 20 2.53 -0.71 41.82
CA THR A 20 1.38 -1.52 41.44
C THR A 20 1.37 -1.65 39.92
N LEU A 21 1.38 -2.87 39.40
CA LEU A 21 1.28 -3.19 37.98
C LEU A 21 -0.04 -3.90 37.69
N ALA A 22 -0.57 -3.73 36.47
CA ALA A 22 -1.72 -4.47 35.97
C ALA A 22 -1.51 -4.81 34.49
N GLY A 23 -1.87 -6.03 34.13
CA GLY A 23 -1.68 -6.52 32.75
C GLY A 23 -2.15 -7.95 32.57
N TRP A 24 -1.67 -8.57 31.50
CA TRP A 24 -1.97 -9.95 31.14
C TRP A 24 -0.81 -10.87 31.48
N VAL A 25 -1.12 -12.06 32.04
CA VAL A 25 -0.16 -13.12 32.28
C VAL A 25 0.29 -13.71 30.95
N GLN A 26 1.50 -13.42 30.52
CA GLN A 26 2.05 -14.00 29.30
C GLN A 26 2.55 -15.42 29.52
N ARG A 27 3.28 -15.63 30.62
CA ARG A 27 3.89 -16.92 30.95
C ARG A 27 4.04 -17.06 32.47
N SER A 28 3.80 -18.27 32.98
CA SER A 28 4.10 -18.64 34.36
C SER A 28 5.09 -19.80 34.38
N ARG A 29 6.03 -19.79 35.33
CA ARG A 29 7.06 -20.80 35.53
C ARG A 29 7.15 -21.14 37.01
N ASP A 30 6.82 -22.37 37.38
CA ASP A 30 6.97 -22.90 38.74
C ASP A 30 8.31 -23.64 38.82
N LEU A 31 9.17 -23.18 39.72
CA LEU A 31 10.47 -23.79 40.02
C LEU A 31 10.53 -24.39 41.44
N GLY A 32 9.39 -24.78 41.98
CA GLY A 32 9.27 -25.37 43.32
C GLY A 32 9.23 -24.31 44.43
N GLY A 33 10.36 -23.77 44.83
CA GLY A 33 10.45 -22.73 45.86
C GLY A 33 10.06 -21.34 45.40
N MET A 34 10.06 -21.09 44.07
CA MET A 34 9.77 -19.81 43.44
C MET A 34 8.82 -19.99 42.26
N THR A 35 7.86 -19.10 42.13
CA THR A 35 7.02 -18.96 40.91
C THR A 35 7.33 -17.62 40.26
N PHE A 36 7.62 -17.64 38.96
CA PHE A 36 7.86 -16.46 38.16
C PHE A 36 6.75 -16.29 37.15
N VAL A 37 6.21 -15.07 37.05
CA VAL A 37 5.17 -14.70 36.10
C VAL A 37 5.65 -13.53 35.25
N ASP A 38 5.61 -13.68 33.95
CA ASP A 38 5.85 -12.57 33.02
C ASP A 38 4.52 -11.84 32.81
N LEU A 39 4.41 -10.62 33.35
CA LEU A 39 3.26 -9.75 33.20
C LEU A 39 3.48 -8.80 32.03
N ARG A 40 2.53 -8.76 31.10
CA ARG A 40 2.59 -7.96 29.88
C ARG A 40 1.49 -6.92 29.85
N ASP A 41 1.84 -5.72 29.42
CA ASP A 41 0.90 -4.71 28.94
C ASP A 41 1.30 -4.20 27.54
N ARG A 42 0.71 -3.09 27.07
CA ARG A 42 1.06 -2.48 25.79
C ARG A 42 2.53 -2.02 25.74
N TYR A 43 3.09 -1.63 26.90
CA TYR A 43 4.40 -0.97 26.99
C TYR A 43 5.57 -1.94 27.14
N GLY A 44 5.30 -3.16 27.61
CA GLY A 44 6.34 -4.17 27.76
C GLY A 44 5.96 -5.35 28.65
N ILE A 45 7.00 -5.99 29.18
CA ILE A 45 6.90 -7.17 30.03
C ILE A 45 7.74 -6.93 31.26
N THR A 46 7.20 -7.23 32.44
CA THR A 46 7.94 -7.23 33.72
C THR A 46 7.78 -8.59 34.38
N GLN A 47 8.90 -9.16 34.88
CA GLN A 47 8.87 -10.38 35.66
C GLN A 47 8.37 -10.11 37.08
N LEU A 48 7.46 -10.94 37.53
CA LEU A 48 6.96 -11.01 38.90
C LEU A 48 7.58 -12.22 39.60
N ALA A 49 8.03 -12.06 40.84
CA ALA A 49 8.61 -13.13 41.66
C ALA A 49 7.71 -13.38 42.87
N PHE A 50 7.38 -14.66 43.07
CA PHE A 50 6.62 -15.17 44.21
C PHE A 50 7.44 -16.22 44.91
N ASN A 51 7.71 -16.01 46.20
CA ASN A 51 8.56 -16.90 46.98
C ASN A 51 7.73 -17.71 47.97
N MET A 52 7.86 -19.06 47.91
CA MET A 52 7.16 -19.99 48.78
C MET A 52 7.57 -19.84 50.25
N GLU A 53 8.85 -19.52 50.51
CA GLU A 53 9.37 -19.40 51.87
C GLU A 53 8.84 -18.14 52.58
N THR A 54 8.65 -17.06 51.85
CA THR A 54 8.21 -15.77 52.42
C THR A 54 6.69 -15.62 52.47
N ASN A 55 5.96 -16.14 51.45
CA ASN A 55 4.49 -16.08 51.35
C ASN A 55 3.95 -17.29 50.57
N ALA A 56 3.81 -18.41 51.21
CA ALA A 56 3.31 -19.65 50.61
C ALA A 56 1.89 -19.51 50.03
N PRO A 57 0.89 -18.88 50.69
CA PRO A 57 -0.44 -18.73 50.11
C PRO A 57 -0.45 -17.92 48.82
N LEU A 58 0.34 -16.84 48.74
CA LEU A 58 0.47 -16.00 47.56
C LEU A 58 1.16 -16.75 46.40
N CYS A 59 2.19 -17.52 46.69
CA CYS A 59 2.89 -18.35 45.72
C CYS A 59 1.96 -19.43 45.15
N GLU A 60 1.16 -20.10 46.00
CA GLU A 60 0.14 -21.07 45.56
C GLU A 60 -0.94 -20.41 44.69
N GLN A 61 -1.34 -19.20 45.00
CA GLN A 61 -2.26 -18.44 44.13
C GLN A 61 -1.62 -18.14 42.76
N ALA A 62 -0.36 -17.75 42.74
CA ALA A 62 0.38 -17.49 41.50
C ALA A 62 0.55 -18.72 40.62
N ARG A 63 0.70 -19.93 41.18
CA ARG A 63 0.77 -21.19 40.46
C ARG A 63 -0.48 -21.53 39.67
N ARG A 64 -1.64 -21.02 40.09
CA ARG A 64 -2.95 -21.24 39.43
C ARG A 64 -3.24 -20.25 38.30
N LEU A 65 -2.36 -19.27 38.07
CA LEU A 65 -2.54 -18.28 37.01
C LEU A 65 -2.42 -18.93 35.63
N GLY A 66 -3.49 -18.81 34.86
CA GLY A 66 -3.52 -19.18 33.44
C GLY A 66 -2.93 -18.10 32.53
N ARG A 67 -2.52 -18.51 31.32
CA ARG A 67 -2.15 -17.55 30.27
C ARG A 67 -3.29 -16.58 29.99
N GLU A 68 -2.93 -15.31 29.75
CA GLU A 68 -3.84 -14.20 29.43
C GLU A 68 -4.82 -13.83 30.56
N TYR A 69 -4.68 -14.37 31.77
CA TYR A 69 -5.39 -13.84 32.92
C TYR A 69 -5.03 -12.37 33.13
N VAL A 70 -6.00 -11.54 33.41
CA VAL A 70 -5.79 -10.13 33.78
C VAL A 70 -5.58 -10.05 35.28
N ILE A 71 -4.41 -9.59 35.68
CA ILE A 71 -4.05 -9.49 37.10
C ILE A 71 -3.55 -8.09 37.47
N GLN A 72 -3.69 -7.77 38.74
CA GLN A 72 -3.06 -6.64 39.39
C GLN A 72 -2.13 -7.17 40.48
N VAL A 73 -0.91 -6.63 40.56
CA VAL A 73 0.04 -6.96 41.62
C VAL A 73 0.58 -5.71 42.25
N THR A 74 0.80 -5.75 43.55
CA THR A 74 1.55 -4.74 44.30
C THR A 74 2.79 -5.38 44.91
N GLY A 75 3.94 -4.76 44.74
CA GLY A 75 5.19 -5.30 45.23
C GLY A 75 6.34 -4.30 45.19
N LYS A 76 7.51 -4.77 45.54
CA LYS A 76 8.75 -3.99 45.58
C LYS A 76 9.59 -4.31 44.34
N VAL A 77 10.12 -3.29 43.68
CA VAL A 77 11.11 -3.45 42.62
C VAL A 77 12.42 -3.94 43.21
N ILE A 78 12.91 -5.06 42.73
CA ILE A 78 14.21 -5.62 43.11
C ILE A 78 15.07 -5.89 41.88
N GLU A 79 16.38 -5.97 42.06
CA GLU A 79 17.30 -6.38 41.00
C GLU A 79 17.23 -7.88 40.79
N ARG A 80 17.17 -8.32 39.53
CA ARG A 80 17.15 -9.74 39.19
C ARG A 80 18.50 -10.39 39.42
N SER A 81 18.48 -11.60 40.00
CA SER A 81 19.67 -12.43 40.13
C SER A 81 20.19 -12.91 38.76
N SER A 82 19.27 -13.19 37.83
CA SER A 82 19.60 -13.58 36.44
C SER A 82 19.02 -12.57 35.48
N LYS A 83 19.85 -11.67 34.93
CA LYS A 83 19.46 -10.59 34.04
C LYS A 83 19.05 -11.12 32.66
N ASN A 84 18.01 -10.53 32.08
CA ASN A 84 17.51 -10.84 30.74
C ASN A 84 17.71 -9.65 29.79
N THR A 85 18.72 -9.70 28.95
CA THR A 85 19.06 -8.63 28.00
C THR A 85 18.08 -8.48 26.85
N LYS A 86 17.11 -9.40 26.68
CA LYS A 86 16.14 -9.40 25.58
C LYS A 86 14.96 -8.45 25.79
N ILE A 87 14.75 -7.98 27.01
CA ILE A 87 13.67 -7.05 27.35
C ILE A 87 14.21 -5.86 28.13
N PRO A 88 13.66 -4.65 27.94
CA PRO A 88 14.14 -3.43 28.59
C PRO A 88 14.09 -3.44 30.13
N THR A 89 13.17 -4.19 30.71
CA THR A 89 12.98 -4.38 32.16
C THR A 89 13.74 -5.59 32.72
N GLY A 90 14.57 -6.23 31.91
CA GLY A 90 15.17 -7.52 32.25
C GLY A 90 16.24 -7.50 33.34
N GLU A 91 16.60 -6.33 33.87
CA GLU A 91 17.50 -6.19 35.02
C GLU A 91 16.77 -6.17 36.36
N ILE A 92 15.44 -5.97 36.34
CA ILE A 92 14.59 -5.87 37.52
C ILE A 92 13.47 -6.93 37.51
N GLU A 93 12.93 -7.22 38.66
CA GLU A 93 11.70 -7.95 38.86
C GLU A 93 10.90 -7.36 40.03
N ILE A 94 9.65 -7.76 40.16
CA ILE A 94 8.79 -7.34 41.27
C ILE A 94 8.70 -8.48 42.28
N GLU A 95 9.21 -8.25 43.49
CA GLU A 95 8.89 -9.08 44.65
C GLU A 95 7.45 -8.77 45.06
N VAL A 96 6.53 -9.67 44.74
CA VAL A 96 5.09 -9.44 44.88
C VAL A 96 4.64 -9.62 46.32
N ALA A 97 3.92 -8.63 46.87
CA ALA A 97 3.30 -8.66 48.17
C ALA A 97 1.79 -8.95 48.10
N GLU A 98 1.13 -8.47 47.06
CA GLU A 98 -0.33 -8.63 46.86
C GLU A 98 -0.64 -8.99 45.41
N LEU A 99 -1.59 -9.93 45.21
CA LEU A 99 -2.09 -10.38 43.90
C LEU A 99 -3.61 -10.37 43.90
N THR A 100 -4.18 -9.71 42.89
CA THR A 100 -5.63 -9.75 42.61
C THR A 100 -5.85 -10.23 41.18
N ILE A 101 -6.65 -11.27 40.99
CA ILE A 101 -7.14 -11.69 39.68
C ILE A 101 -8.31 -10.78 39.31
N LEU A 102 -8.12 -9.93 38.31
CA LEU A 102 -9.16 -9.02 37.82
C LEU A 102 -10.12 -9.72 36.87
N ASN A 103 -9.60 -10.64 36.04
CA ASN A 103 -10.40 -11.48 35.15
C ASN A 103 -9.64 -12.72 34.75
N GLU A 104 -10.32 -13.84 34.69
CA GLU A 104 -9.79 -15.10 34.16
C GLU A 104 -9.91 -15.15 32.63
N ALA A 105 -9.11 -15.98 31.99
CA ALA A 105 -9.15 -16.18 30.55
C ALA A 105 -9.16 -17.67 30.20
N LYS A 106 -9.85 -18.00 29.11
CA LYS A 106 -9.70 -19.32 28.48
C LYS A 106 -8.31 -19.43 27.84
N VAL A 107 -7.86 -20.65 27.59
CA VAL A 107 -6.65 -20.88 26.83
C VAL A 107 -6.79 -20.24 25.45
N PRO A 108 -5.86 -19.34 25.05
CA PRO A 108 -5.93 -18.69 23.75
C PRO A 108 -5.86 -19.71 22.59
N PRO A 109 -6.54 -19.45 21.48
CA PRO A 109 -6.54 -20.34 20.32
C PRO A 109 -5.19 -20.43 19.58
N PHE A 110 -4.26 -19.53 19.89
CA PHE A 110 -2.88 -19.50 19.40
C PHE A 110 -1.98 -18.79 20.42
N THR A 111 -0.68 -18.99 20.27
CA THR A 111 0.31 -18.36 21.15
C THR A 111 0.45 -16.87 20.88
N ILE A 112 0.27 -16.03 21.92
CA ILE A 112 0.38 -14.56 21.84
C ILE A 112 1.82 -14.16 22.10
N GLU A 113 2.68 -14.44 21.13
CA GLU A 113 4.12 -14.13 21.11
C GLU A 113 4.50 -13.56 19.72
N ASP A 114 5.72 -13.05 19.56
CA ASP A 114 6.18 -12.46 18.31
C ASP A 114 6.08 -13.44 17.13
N GLN A 115 6.45 -14.70 17.35
CA GLN A 115 6.16 -15.80 16.45
C GLN A 115 4.95 -16.57 16.96
N SER A 116 3.90 -16.62 16.17
CA SER A 116 2.66 -17.31 16.51
C SER A 116 2.51 -18.60 15.72
N ASP A 117 1.89 -19.59 16.33
CA ASP A 117 1.46 -20.85 15.71
C ASP A 117 0.07 -20.73 15.04
N GLY A 118 -0.59 -19.56 15.14
CA GLY A 118 -1.85 -19.28 14.50
C GLY A 118 -1.72 -18.92 13.03
N GLY A 119 -2.42 -19.64 12.14
CA GLY A 119 -2.58 -19.27 10.74
C GLY A 119 -3.40 -17.97 10.56
N ASP A 120 -3.36 -17.38 9.36
CA ASP A 120 -3.98 -16.08 9.08
C ASP A 120 -5.47 -16.04 9.40
N ASP A 121 -6.24 -17.05 9.02
CA ASP A 121 -7.69 -17.10 9.28
C ASP A 121 -8.01 -17.11 10.78
N LEU A 122 -7.22 -17.87 11.57
CA LEU A 122 -7.40 -17.92 13.01
C LEU A 122 -7.04 -16.59 13.67
N ARG A 123 -5.95 -15.96 13.25
CA ARG A 123 -5.54 -14.64 13.73
C ARG A 123 -6.53 -13.55 13.34
N MET A 124 -7.14 -13.62 12.18
CA MET A 124 -8.20 -12.70 11.76
C MET A 124 -9.48 -12.91 12.57
N LYS A 125 -9.86 -14.15 12.86
CA LYS A 125 -11.04 -14.46 13.70
C LYS A 125 -10.87 -13.94 15.13
N TYR A 126 -9.70 -14.04 15.69
CA TYR A 126 -9.37 -13.56 17.03
C TYR A 126 -8.44 -12.34 16.98
N ARG A 127 -8.74 -11.40 16.08
CA ARG A 127 -7.87 -10.26 15.79
C ARG A 127 -7.52 -9.44 17.03
N TYR A 128 -8.42 -9.31 18.01
CA TYR A 128 -8.15 -8.65 19.28
C TYR A 128 -7.07 -9.35 20.12
N LEU A 129 -6.84 -10.65 19.94
CA LEU A 129 -5.71 -11.36 20.53
C LEU A 129 -4.43 -11.17 19.70
N ASP A 130 -4.55 -11.18 18.39
CA ASP A 130 -3.42 -10.98 17.48
C ASP A 130 -2.80 -9.57 17.66
N ILE A 131 -3.62 -8.55 17.91
CA ILE A 131 -3.16 -7.18 18.21
C ILE A 131 -2.34 -7.11 19.51
N ARG A 132 -2.50 -8.04 20.46
CA ARG A 132 -1.64 -8.11 21.66
C ARG A 132 -0.19 -8.49 21.33
N ARG A 133 0.06 -9.11 20.18
CA ARG A 133 1.41 -9.48 19.72
C ARG A 133 2.20 -8.24 19.33
N SER A 134 3.49 -8.23 19.67
CA SER A 134 4.35 -7.07 19.41
C SER A 134 4.45 -6.67 17.94
N PRO A 135 4.52 -7.58 16.94
CA PRO A 135 4.60 -7.18 15.55
C PRO A 135 3.40 -6.36 15.10
N VAL A 136 2.18 -6.83 15.35
CA VAL A 136 0.94 -6.13 14.95
C VAL A 136 0.77 -4.82 15.72
N ARG A 137 1.01 -4.86 17.04
CA ARG A 137 0.95 -3.66 17.88
C ARG A 137 1.90 -2.57 17.40
N ARG A 138 3.17 -2.90 17.12
CA ARG A 138 4.18 -1.94 16.61
C ARG A 138 3.76 -1.31 15.28
N ASN A 139 3.11 -2.08 14.41
CA ASN A 139 2.58 -1.55 13.14
C ASN A 139 1.48 -0.50 13.39
N LEU A 140 0.57 -0.74 14.33
CA LEU A 140 -0.46 0.23 14.69
C LEU A 140 0.11 1.46 15.40
N GLU A 141 1.12 1.30 16.25
CA GLU A 141 1.85 2.40 16.89
C GLU A 141 2.61 3.24 15.87
N MET A 142 3.27 2.59 14.89
CA MET A 142 3.93 3.26 13.78
C MET A 142 2.93 4.05 12.93
N ARG A 143 1.78 3.44 12.59
CA ARG A 143 0.68 4.11 11.88
C ARG A 143 0.20 5.37 12.62
N HIS A 144 0.00 5.27 13.94
CA HIS A 144 -0.37 6.42 14.77
C HIS A 144 0.68 7.53 14.70
N ARG A 145 1.96 7.18 14.91
CA ARG A 145 3.07 8.15 14.85
C ARG A 145 3.13 8.83 13.48
N MET A 146 3.00 8.09 12.39
CA MET A 146 2.98 8.62 11.03
C MET A 146 1.81 9.60 10.83
N ALA A 147 0.60 9.25 11.31
CA ALA A 147 -0.56 10.13 11.23
C ALA A 147 -0.33 11.46 11.95
N MET A 148 0.30 11.44 13.13
CA MET A 148 0.62 12.65 13.88
C MET A 148 1.68 13.51 13.17
N LEU A 149 2.69 12.90 12.56
CA LEU A 149 3.70 13.62 11.78
C LEU A 149 3.07 14.29 10.55
N VAL A 150 2.17 13.61 9.86
CA VAL A 150 1.43 14.17 8.72
C VAL A 150 0.60 15.37 9.15
N ARG A 151 -0.18 15.25 10.23
CA ARG A 151 -1.01 16.35 10.75
C ARG A 151 -0.18 17.58 11.11
N ASN A 152 0.90 17.36 11.84
CA ASN A 152 1.79 18.47 12.24
C ASN A 152 2.42 19.13 11.01
N TYR A 153 2.97 18.33 10.06
CA TYR A 153 3.61 18.86 8.87
C TYR A 153 2.66 19.71 8.02
N LEU A 154 1.42 19.24 7.82
CA LEU A 154 0.42 19.94 7.01
C LEU A 154 -0.13 21.16 7.75
N SER A 155 -0.44 21.05 9.05
CA SER A 155 -0.93 22.18 9.86
C SER A 155 0.10 23.31 9.96
N ASP A 156 1.39 23.00 10.08
CA ASP A 156 2.49 23.98 10.08
C ASP A 156 2.63 24.72 8.72
N ARG A 157 1.90 24.28 7.71
CA ARG A 157 1.87 24.85 6.34
C ARG A 157 0.48 25.35 5.94
N ASP A 158 -0.32 25.74 6.94
CA ASP A 158 -1.63 26.34 6.81
C ASP A 158 -2.70 25.42 6.16
N PHE A 159 -2.51 24.10 6.20
CA PHE A 159 -3.58 23.18 5.81
C PHE A 159 -4.57 23.02 6.96
N LEU A 160 -5.86 23.05 6.65
CA LEU A 160 -6.95 22.79 7.57
C LEU A 160 -7.43 21.34 7.42
N GLU A 161 -7.50 20.59 8.54
CA GLU A 161 -8.14 19.28 8.55
C GLU A 161 -9.66 19.47 8.61
N ILE A 162 -10.36 19.14 7.52
CA ILE A 162 -11.80 19.34 7.40
C ILE A 162 -12.46 18.02 7.03
N GLU A 163 -13.44 17.58 7.83
CA GLU A 163 -14.22 16.39 7.55
C GLU A 163 -15.23 16.63 6.42
N THR A 164 -15.37 15.63 5.56
CA THR A 164 -16.36 15.58 4.49
C THR A 164 -17.38 14.48 4.75
N PRO A 165 -18.60 14.55 4.18
CA PRO A 165 -19.63 13.56 4.43
C PRO A 165 -19.23 12.14 4.01
N MET A 166 -19.66 11.13 4.80
CA MET A 166 -19.59 9.71 4.44
C MET A 166 -20.84 9.23 3.71
N LEU A 167 -21.98 9.86 3.93
CA LEU A 167 -23.22 9.58 3.22
C LEU A 167 -23.38 10.61 2.09
N ILE A 168 -23.01 10.20 0.87
CA ILE A 168 -22.97 11.06 -0.29
C ILE A 168 -23.90 10.56 -1.40
N LYS A 169 -24.04 11.34 -2.45
CA LYS A 169 -24.67 10.91 -3.69
C LYS A 169 -23.77 9.92 -4.44
N SER A 170 -24.35 8.87 -5.02
CA SER A 170 -23.61 7.94 -5.87
C SER A 170 -23.05 8.67 -7.10
N THR A 171 -21.74 8.66 -7.23
CA THR A 171 -20.99 9.27 -8.35
C THR A 171 -19.79 8.37 -8.63
N PRO A 172 -19.98 7.23 -9.34
CA PRO A 172 -18.92 6.27 -9.56
C PRO A 172 -17.70 6.89 -10.26
N GLU A 173 -16.53 6.73 -9.63
CA GLU A 173 -15.24 7.29 -10.09
C GLU A 173 -14.26 6.16 -10.48
N GLY A 174 -14.75 5.13 -11.19
CA GLY A 174 -13.93 4.00 -11.65
C GLY A 174 -14.22 2.68 -10.94
N ALA A 175 -14.45 2.67 -9.62
CA ALA A 175 -14.92 1.50 -8.87
C ALA A 175 -16.45 1.50 -8.71
N ARG A 176 -17.01 0.39 -8.20
CA ARG A 176 -18.40 0.37 -7.75
C ARG A 176 -18.52 1.00 -6.36
N ASP A 177 -19.66 1.66 -6.14
CA ASP A 177 -19.99 2.24 -4.84
C ASP A 177 -20.60 1.21 -3.90
N PHE A 178 -20.27 1.29 -2.61
CA PHE A 178 -21.11 0.73 -1.55
C PHE A 178 -22.29 1.65 -1.32
N VAL A 179 -23.51 1.11 -1.32
CA VAL A 179 -24.72 1.90 -1.17
C VAL A 179 -25.43 1.62 0.16
N VAL A 180 -26.03 2.67 0.73
CA VAL A 180 -26.75 2.64 2.00
C VAL A 180 -28.18 3.13 1.77
N PRO A 181 -29.22 2.33 2.03
CA PRO A 181 -30.60 2.76 1.80
C PRO A 181 -31.02 3.84 2.78
N SER A 182 -31.87 4.79 2.32
CA SER A 182 -32.44 5.85 3.13
C SER A 182 -33.83 5.48 3.65
N ARG A 183 -33.99 5.35 4.97
CA ARG A 183 -35.30 5.14 5.57
C ARG A 183 -36.24 6.35 5.41
N MET A 184 -35.67 7.55 5.44
CA MET A 184 -36.46 8.80 5.32
C MET A 184 -36.92 9.10 3.89
N ASN A 185 -36.23 8.51 2.90
CA ASN A 185 -36.56 8.70 1.48
C ASN A 185 -36.63 7.31 0.83
N PRO A 186 -37.81 6.64 0.89
CA PRO A 186 -37.96 5.29 0.36
C PRO A 186 -37.60 5.21 -1.13
N GLY A 187 -36.80 4.19 -1.50
CA GLY A 187 -36.30 4.00 -2.87
C GLY A 187 -35.05 4.82 -3.22
N GLU A 188 -34.56 5.68 -2.31
CA GLU A 188 -33.31 6.41 -2.48
C GLU A 188 -32.18 5.85 -1.63
N PHE A 189 -30.95 6.01 -2.12
CA PHE A 189 -29.74 5.46 -1.48
C PHE A 189 -28.68 6.54 -1.36
N TYR A 190 -27.96 6.51 -0.25
CA TYR A 190 -26.65 7.12 -0.14
C TYR A 190 -25.59 6.17 -0.71
N ALA A 191 -24.45 6.71 -1.14
CA ALA A 191 -23.25 5.95 -1.39
C ALA A 191 -22.17 6.29 -0.36
N LEU A 192 -21.26 5.34 -0.11
CA LEU A 192 -20.04 5.60 0.65
C LEU A 192 -18.96 6.13 -0.30
N PRO A 193 -18.18 7.16 0.08
CA PRO A 193 -17.27 7.84 -0.84
C PRO A 193 -16.07 6.96 -1.24
N GLN A 194 -15.77 6.91 -2.53
CA GLN A 194 -14.54 6.32 -3.05
C GLN A 194 -13.33 7.21 -2.75
N SER A 195 -13.56 8.51 -2.70
CA SER A 195 -12.65 9.57 -2.26
C SER A 195 -13.48 10.82 -1.96
N PRO A 196 -12.97 11.82 -1.23
CA PRO A 196 -13.66 13.11 -1.03
C PRO A 196 -13.50 14.07 -2.20
N GLN A 197 -13.28 13.59 -3.45
CA GLN A 197 -12.88 14.40 -4.60
C GLN A 197 -13.77 15.63 -4.85
N GLN A 198 -15.08 15.46 -4.88
CA GLN A 198 -15.98 16.56 -5.18
C GLN A 198 -16.06 17.56 -4.02
N TYR A 199 -16.05 17.07 -2.79
CA TYR A 199 -16.13 17.92 -1.60
C TYR A 199 -14.87 18.74 -1.38
N LYS A 200 -13.68 18.19 -1.63
CA LYS A 200 -12.45 18.97 -1.53
C LYS A 200 -12.35 20.06 -2.58
N GLN A 201 -12.87 19.84 -3.80
CA GLN A 201 -12.98 20.86 -4.82
C GLN A 201 -13.98 21.96 -4.39
N LEU A 202 -15.12 21.60 -3.78
CA LEU A 202 -16.05 22.55 -3.19
C LEU A 202 -15.42 23.37 -2.07
N LEU A 203 -14.53 22.79 -1.27
CA LEU A 203 -13.77 23.53 -0.24
C LEU A 203 -12.82 24.56 -0.85
N MET A 204 -12.25 24.29 -2.03
CA MET A 204 -11.47 25.28 -2.77
C MET A 204 -12.36 26.43 -3.26
N VAL A 205 -13.53 26.13 -3.82
CA VAL A 205 -14.53 27.15 -4.19
C VAL A 205 -14.98 27.96 -2.95
N ALA A 206 -15.08 27.31 -1.79
CA ALA A 206 -15.41 27.96 -0.52
C ALA A 206 -14.27 28.82 0.07
N GLY A 207 -13.09 28.86 -0.57
CA GLY A 207 -11.97 29.69 -0.15
C GLY A 207 -11.14 29.12 1.01
N MET A 208 -11.15 27.78 1.20
CA MET A 208 -10.35 27.14 2.26
C MET A 208 -8.86 27.04 1.92
N ASP A 209 -8.45 27.37 0.71
CA ASP A 209 -7.11 27.43 0.15
C ASP A 209 -6.28 26.15 0.28
N ARG A 210 -6.14 25.57 1.48
CA ARG A 210 -5.38 24.37 1.75
C ARG A 210 -6.16 23.45 2.68
N TYR A 211 -6.57 22.32 2.15
CA TYR A 211 -7.35 21.30 2.85
C TYR A 211 -6.56 20.01 2.95
N PHE A 212 -6.72 19.30 4.05
CA PHE A 212 -6.40 17.89 4.13
C PHE A 212 -7.41 17.12 5.00
N GLN A 213 -7.42 15.80 4.84
CA GLN A 213 -8.16 14.89 5.71
C GLN A 213 -7.46 13.51 5.72
N ILE A 214 -7.32 12.91 6.90
CA ILE A 214 -6.99 11.48 7.00
C ILE A 214 -8.33 10.74 7.01
N VAL A 215 -8.76 10.29 5.83
CA VAL A 215 -10.14 9.90 5.55
C VAL A 215 -10.28 8.43 5.20
N ARG A 216 -11.38 7.82 5.64
CA ARG A 216 -11.80 6.49 5.20
C ARG A 216 -12.43 6.58 3.82
N CYS A 217 -11.97 5.71 2.90
CA CYS A 217 -12.50 5.57 1.55
C CYS A 217 -13.00 4.15 1.34
N PHE A 218 -13.95 3.97 0.41
CA PHE A 218 -14.66 2.72 0.18
C PHE A 218 -14.69 2.40 -1.32
N ARG A 219 -14.28 1.19 -1.71
CA ARG A 219 -14.35 0.74 -3.10
C ARG A 219 -14.76 -0.72 -3.15
N ASP A 220 -15.83 -1.02 -3.88
CA ASP A 220 -16.28 -2.39 -4.12
C ASP A 220 -15.55 -2.96 -5.34
N GLU A 221 -14.35 -3.44 -5.10
CA GLU A 221 -13.43 -4.00 -6.09
C GLU A 221 -12.93 -5.38 -5.66
N ASP A 222 -12.29 -6.10 -6.59
CA ASP A 222 -11.60 -7.35 -6.29
C ASP A 222 -10.45 -7.11 -5.30
N LEU A 223 -10.45 -7.91 -4.23
CA LEU A 223 -9.49 -7.77 -3.14
C LEU A 223 -8.16 -8.45 -3.46
N ARG A 224 -7.08 -7.82 -3.03
CA ARG A 224 -5.70 -8.31 -3.13
C ARG A 224 -4.96 -8.03 -1.82
N ALA A 225 -3.71 -8.47 -1.72
CA ALA A 225 -2.88 -8.21 -0.54
C ALA A 225 -2.71 -6.72 -0.23
N ASP A 226 -2.71 -5.87 -1.25
CA ASP A 226 -2.56 -4.42 -1.21
C ASP A 226 -3.87 -3.64 -1.40
N ARG A 227 -5.04 -4.32 -1.39
CA ARG A 227 -6.37 -3.72 -1.55
C ARG A 227 -7.34 -4.22 -0.49
N GLN A 228 -8.09 -3.28 0.08
CA GLN A 228 -9.18 -3.52 1.02
C GLN A 228 -10.43 -2.75 0.56
N PRO A 229 -11.64 -3.25 0.83
CA PRO A 229 -12.88 -2.57 0.43
C PRO A 229 -13.09 -1.25 1.16
N GLU A 230 -12.47 -1.11 2.33
CA GLU A 230 -12.35 0.13 3.09
C GLU A 230 -10.88 0.36 3.45
N PHE A 231 -10.37 1.54 3.14
CA PHE A 231 -8.96 1.92 3.32
C PHE A 231 -8.86 3.38 3.72
N THR A 232 -7.66 3.83 4.07
CA THR A 232 -7.45 5.21 4.52
C THR A 232 -6.57 5.96 3.53
N GLN A 233 -6.96 7.19 3.21
CA GLN A 233 -6.14 8.14 2.46
C GLN A 233 -5.72 9.32 3.34
N ILE A 234 -4.54 9.88 3.06
CA ILE A 234 -4.21 11.26 3.38
C ILE A 234 -4.58 12.04 2.14
N ASP A 235 -5.72 12.71 2.17
CA ASP A 235 -6.26 13.44 1.04
C ASP A 235 -6.01 14.93 1.21
N CYS A 236 -5.51 15.60 0.18
CA CYS A 236 -5.12 17.01 0.21
C CYS A 236 -5.58 17.74 -1.05
N GLU A 237 -5.89 19.03 -0.90
CA GLU A 237 -6.20 19.94 -2.03
C GLU A 237 -5.67 21.34 -1.72
N MET A 238 -5.20 22.06 -2.75
CA MET A 238 -4.60 23.40 -2.67
C MET A 238 -5.12 24.29 -3.78
N SER A 239 -5.41 25.55 -3.46
CA SER A 239 -5.77 26.58 -4.44
C SER A 239 -4.56 27.40 -4.89
N PHE A 240 -4.67 28.03 -6.08
CA PHE A 240 -3.68 28.96 -6.64
C PHE A 240 -2.28 28.37 -6.80
N VAL A 241 -2.19 27.13 -7.24
CA VAL A 241 -0.94 26.37 -7.38
C VAL A 241 -0.77 25.80 -8.79
N HIS A 242 0.49 25.64 -9.18
CA HIS A 242 0.92 24.87 -10.35
C HIS A 242 1.43 23.48 -9.94
N GLN A 243 1.66 22.61 -10.91
CA GLN A 243 2.14 21.24 -10.68
C GLN A 243 3.38 21.21 -9.77
N GLU A 244 4.38 22.04 -10.03
CA GLU A 244 5.63 22.08 -9.25
C GLU A 244 5.41 22.44 -7.77
N ASP A 245 4.45 23.31 -7.47
CA ASP A 245 4.11 23.68 -6.09
C ASP A 245 3.59 22.46 -5.32
N VAL A 246 2.72 21.68 -5.98
CA VAL A 246 2.17 20.44 -5.41
C VAL A 246 3.25 19.38 -5.22
N LEU A 247 4.08 19.14 -6.26
CA LEU A 247 5.17 18.17 -6.17
C LEU A 247 6.14 18.53 -5.04
N ASN A 248 6.54 19.80 -4.93
CA ASN A 248 7.46 20.25 -3.89
C ASN A 248 6.86 20.12 -2.47
N MET A 249 5.57 20.44 -2.31
CA MET A 249 4.86 20.34 -1.03
C MET A 249 4.86 18.88 -0.54
N PHE A 250 4.44 17.96 -1.39
CA PHE A 250 4.26 16.55 -0.99
C PHE A 250 5.55 15.72 -1.05
N GLU A 251 6.52 16.10 -1.87
CA GLU A 251 7.89 15.60 -1.75
C GLU A 251 8.48 15.99 -0.38
N GLY A 252 8.24 17.23 0.07
CA GLY A 252 8.63 17.69 1.38
C GLY A 252 7.99 16.88 2.51
N LEU A 253 6.70 16.54 2.41
CA LEU A 253 6.01 15.66 3.36
C LEU A 253 6.66 14.27 3.39
N ALA A 254 6.89 13.66 2.22
CA ALA A 254 7.52 12.34 2.14
C ALA A 254 8.93 12.34 2.76
N LYS A 255 9.76 13.34 2.43
CA LYS A 255 11.10 13.52 3.01
C LYS A 255 11.05 13.68 4.54
N HIS A 256 10.09 14.46 5.05
CA HIS A 256 9.89 14.63 6.49
C HIS A 256 9.55 13.30 7.17
N LEU A 257 8.65 12.51 6.60
CA LEU A 257 8.31 11.20 7.16
C LEU A 257 9.51 10.25 7.18
N PHE A 258 10.32 10.21 6.11
CA PHE A 258 11.53 9.38 6.07
C PHE A 258 12.56 9.81 7.10
N LYS A 259 12.80 11.10 7.23
CA LYS A 259 13.72 11.66 8.22
C LYS A 259 13.29 11.30 9.66
N GLU A 260 12.03 11.58 10.03
CA GLU A 260 11.52 11.40 11.39
C GLU A 260 11.33 9.93 11.78
N MET A 261 11.01 9.06 10.83
CA MET A 261 10.69 7.66 11.11
C MET A 261 11.83 6.68 10.84
N LYS A 262 12.71 7.01 9.88
CA LYS A 262 13.79 6.13 9.41
C LYS A 262 15.18 6.74 9.54
N GLY A 263 15.30 8.06 9.78
CA GLY A 263 16.59 8.75 9.75
C GLY A 263 17.21 8.85 8.36
N ILE A 264 16.39 8.70 7.30
CA ILE A 264 16.82 8.76 5.90
C ILE A 264 16.54 10.15 5.35
N GLU A 265 17.55 10.77 4.77
CA GLU A 265 17.44 12.02 4.05
C GLU A 265 17.57 11.78 2.55
N PHE A 266 16.73 12.43 1.77
CA PHE A 266 16.74 12.36 0.31
C PHE A 266 17.04 13.72 -0.29
N ASP A 267 17.78 13.71 -1.38
CA ASP A 267 17.82 14.81 -2.34
C ASP A 267 16.46 14.97 -3.03
N ARG A 268 16.39 15.75 -4.10
CA ARG A 268 15.20 15.87 -4.93
C ARG A 268 14.83 14.51 -5.53
N PHE A 269 13.53 14.15 -5.48
CA PHE A 269 13.06 12.92 -6.12
C PHE A 269 13.18 13.05 -7.65
N PRO A 270 13.66 12.01 -8.34
CA PRO A 270 13.67 11.98 -9.80
C PRO A 270 12.26 12.21 -10.37
N ARG A 271 12.18 12.85 -11.52
CA ARG A 271 10.96 13.00 -12.31
C ARG A 271 11.10 12.24 -13.61
N MET A 272 10.13 11.41 -13.89
CA MET A 272 10.07 10.57 -15.08
C MET A 272 8.71 10.76 -15.75
N THR A 273 8.69 10.93 -17.07
CA THR A 273 7.42 10.94 -17.80
C THR A 273 6.82 9.54 -17.81
N TRP A 274 5.49 9.45 -17.86
CA TRP A 274 4.80 8.18 -18.05
C TRP A 274 5.34 7.40 -19.26
N HIS A 275 5.58 8.12 -20.36
CA HIS A 275 6.14 7.52 -21.58
C HIS A 275 7.51 6.86 -21.32
N ASP A 276 8.42 7.53 -20.61
CA ASP A 276 9.73 6.96 -20.27
C ASP A 276 9.62 5.83 -19.26
N ALA A 277 8.72 5.91 -18.28
CA ALA A 277 8.45 4.83 -17.34
C ALA A 277 7.99 3.57 -18.07
N MET A 278 7.05 3.70 -19.01
CA MET A 278 6.58 2.60 -19.83
C MET A 278 7.66 2.10 -20.80
N ARG A 279 8.43 3.00 -21.41
CA ARG A 279 9.49 2.64 -22.36
C ARG A 279 10.65 1.89 -21.68
N LEU A 280 11.09 2.35 -20.51
CA LEU A 280 12.29 1.84 -19.84
C LEU A 280 12.00 0.71 -18.85
N TYR A 281 10.78 0.63 -18.31
CA TYR A 281 10.44 -0.30 -17.23
C TYR A 281 9.12 -1.06 -17.45
N GLY A 282 8.30 -0.67 -18.44
CA GLY A 282 7.02 -1.29 -18.74
C GLY A 282 5.97 -1.13 -17.65
N SER A 283 6.07 -0.07 -16.85
CA SER A 283 5.17 0.21 -15.74
C SER A 283 5.13 1.71 -15.46
N ASP A 284 3.96 2.22 -15.13
CA ASP A 284 3.71 3.56 -14.59
C ASP A 284 4.24 3.76 -13.16
N LYS A 285 4.65 2.68 -12.49
CA LYS A 285 5.22 2.65 -11.14
C LYS A 285 6.50 1.82 -11.09
N PRO A 286 7.59 2.29 -11.75
CA PRO A 286 8.82 1.53 -11.83
C PRO A 286 9.52 1.37 -10.48
N ASP A 287 10.13 0.20 -10.25
CA ASP A 287 11.01 -0.04 -9.12
C ASP A 287 12.44 0.37 -9.49
N LEU A 288 12.90 1.50 -8.94
CA LEU A 288 14.22 2.06 -9.21
C LEU A 288 15.29 1.61 -8.19
N ARG A 289 15.02 0.65 -7.31
CA ARG A 289 16.04 0.11 -6.39
C ARG A 289 17.17 -0.59 -7.11
N PHE A 290 16.96 -0.98 -8.36
CA PHE A 290 17.94 -1.66 -9.21
C PHE A 290 17.81 -1.24 -10.68
N GLY A 291 18.84 -1.48 -11.47
CA GLY A 291 18.90 -1.20 -12.90
C GLY A 291 18.02 -2.13 -13.75
N MET A 292 18.60 -2.79 -14.76
CA MET A 292 17.91 -3.61 -15.77
C MET A 292 16.86 -2.82 -16.57
N GLU A 293 17.20 -1.61 -16.99
CA GLU A 293 16.37 -0.87 -17.93
C GLU A 293 16.17 -1.65 -19.22
N PHE A 294 15.01 -1.52 -19.83
CA PHE A 294 14.70 -2.15 -21.10
C PHE A 294 15.60 -1.63 -22.22
N LYS A 295 16.04 -2.55 -23.06
CA LYS A 295 16.81 -2.26 -24.27
C LYS A 295 16.06 -2.76 -25.49
N GLU A 296 15.68 -1.84 -26.35
CA GLU A 296 15.00 -2.17 -27.61
C GLU A 296 16.04 -2.60 -28.66
N VAL A 297 15.78 -3.73 -29.28
CA VAL A 297 16.69 -4.35 -30.25
C VAL A 297 16.01 -4.68 -31.59
N THR A 298 14.81 -4.21 -31.80
CA THR A 298 13.98 -4.50 -32.99
C THR A 298 14.73 -4.25 -34.29
N ASP A 299 15.53 -3.18 -34.36
CA ASP A 299 16.31 -2.78 -35.52
C ASP A 299 17.48 -3.72 -35.84
N VAL A 300 18.04 -4.39 -34.85
CA VAL A 300 19.21 -5.28 -35.00
C VAL A 300 18.85 -6.76 -35.07
N VAL A 301 17.61 -7.13 -34.74
CA VAL A 301 17.18 -8.54 -34.73
C VAL A 301 16.33 -8.94 -35.94
N LYS A 302 15.74 -7.99 -36.66
CA LYS A 302 14.94 -8.29 -37.86
C LYS A 302 15.81 -8.61 -39.07
N GLY A 303 15.29 -9.46 -39.96
CA GLY A 303 15.95 -9.81 -41.21
C GLY A 303 16.85 -11.05 -41.15
N HIS A 304 16.90 -11.73 -39.99
CA HIS A 304 17.70 -12.96 -39.80
C HIS A 304 16.89 -14.25 -39.99
N GLY A 305 15.61 -14.15 -40.42
CA GLY A 305 14.76 -15.32 -40.72
C GLY A 305 14.13 -15.96 -39.47
N PHE A 306 14.22 -15.36 -38.30
CA PHE A 306 13.49 -15.80 -37.13
C PHE A 306 12.09 -15.15 -37.12
N GLY A 307 11.11 -15.85 -37.64
CA GLY A 307 9.77 -15.35 -37.95
C GLY A 307 9.05 -14.66 -36.76
N LEU A 308 9.33 -15.06 -35.53
CA LEU A 308 8.78 -14.38 -34.34
C LEU A 308 9.31 -12.95 -34.19
N PHE A 309 10.60 -12.72 -34.40
CA PHE A 309 11.18 -11.37 -34.33
C PHE A 309 10.85 -10.56 -35.59
N ASP A 310 10.92 -11.19 -36.75
CA ASP A 310 10.65 -10.52 -38.03
C ASP A 310 9.20 -9.99 -38.10
N GLY A 311 8.24 -10.71 -37.53
CA GLY A 311 6.82 -10.36 -37.50
C GLY A 311 6.36 -9.49 -36.31
N SER A 312 7.24 -9.23 -35.34
CA SER A 312 6.84 -8.48 -34.13
C SER A 312 6.98 -6.96 -34.33
N GLU A 313 6.07 -6.22 -33.71
CA GLU A 313 6.16 -4.76 -33.64
C GLU A 313 7.39 -4.33 -32.85
N LEU A 314 7.59 -4.95 -31.68
CA LEU A 314 8.67 -4.65 -30.74
C LEU A 314 9.42 -5.93 -30.36
N VAL A 315 10.76 -5.86 -30.33
CA VAL A 315 11.63 -6.80 -29.62
C VAL A 315 12.43 -6.03 -28.59
N VAL A 316 12.31 -6.42 -27.34
CA VAL A 316 12.87 -5.69 -26.20
C VAL A 316 13.34 -6.67 -25.12
N GLY A 317 14.40 -6.33 -24.42
CA GLY A 317 14.97 -7.21 -23.41
C GLY A 317 15.60 -6.48 -22.24
N ILE A 318 16.07 -7.27 -21.28
CA ILE A 318 16.86 -6.86 -20.12
C ILE A 318 18.19 -7.59 -20.09
N VAL A 319 19.18 -6.98 -19.43
CA VAL A 319 20.49 -7.59 -19.16
C VAL A 319 20.55 -7.95 -17.68
N ALA A 320 20.68 -9.23 -17.37
CA ALA A 320 20.94 -9.74 -16.03
C ALA A 320 22.45 -9.91 -15.86
N GLU A 321 23.08 -8.95 -15.20
CA GLU A 321 24.52 -8.89 -15.01
C GLU A 321 25.04 -10.13 -14.26
N GLY A 322 26.13 -10.73 -14.75
CA GLY A 322 26.78 -11.89 -14.12
C GLY A 322 25.98 -13.20 -14.16
N CYS A 323 24.90 -13.29 -14.95
CA CYS A 323 24.00 -14.43 -14.97
C CYS A 323 24.19 -15.38 -16.17
N ALA A 324 25.29 -15.30 -16.93
CA ALA A 324 25.56 -16.19 -18.07
C ALA A 324 25.59 -17.69 -17.67
N GLU A 325 25.96 -17.99 -16.42
CA GLU A 325 26.02 -19.37 -15.89
C GLU A 325 24.66 -19.98 -15.51
N TYR A 326 23.53 -19.27 -15.74
CA TYR A 326 22.21 -19.83 -15.46
C TYR A 326 22.05 -21.17 -16.18
N THR A 327 21.65 -22.18 -15.41
CA THR A 327 21.42 -23.53 -15.91
C THR A 327 20.19 -23.58 -16.81
N ARG A 328 20.10 -24.62 -17.65
CA ARG A 328 18.91 -24.85 -18.47
C ARG A 328 17.62 -24.88 -17.62
N LYS A 329 17.65 -25.51 -16.44
CA LYS A 329 16.51 -25.57 -15.53
C LYS A 329 16.04 -24.19 -15.08
N GLN A 330 16.99 -23.28 -14.80
CA GLN A 330 16.66 -21.89 -14.41
C GLN A 330 16.06 -21.12 -15.59
N LEU A 331 16.59 -21.29 -16.80
CA LEU A 331 16.08 -20.64 -18.02
C LEU A 331 14.68 -21.20 -18.41
N ASP A 332 14.47 -22.51 -18.26
CA ASP A 332 13.17 -23.13 -18.48
C ASP A 332 12.14 -22.59 -17.46
N ALA A 333 12.52 -22.43 -16.18
CA ALA A 333 11.67 -21.86 -15.14
C ALA A 333 11.27 -20.39 -15.44
N LEU A 334 12.19 -19.57 -15.96
CA LEU A 334 11.89 -18.19 -16.40
C LEU A 334 10.94 -18.19 -17.61
N THR A 335 11.14 -19.13 -18.54
CA THR A 335 10.25 -19.29 -19.71
C THR A 335 8.85 -19.69 -19.27
N ASP A 336 8.72 -20.62 -18.32
CA ASP A 336 7.43 -21.01 -17.75
C ASP A 336 6.78 -19.84 -16.98
N PHE A 337 7.58 -19.05 -16.27
CA PHE A 337 7.10 -17.85 -15.56
C PHE A 337 6.44 -16.86 -16.51
N VAL A 338 7.09 -16.51 -17.63
CA VAL A 338 6.53 -15.53 -18.58
C VAL A 338 5.31 -16.05 -19.33
N LYS A 339 5.17 -17.37 -19.46
CA LYS A 339 4.00 -18.02 -20.08
C LYS A 339 2.78 -18.13 -19.16
N ARG A 340 2.92 -17.88 -17.85
CA ARG A 340 1.78 -17.91 -16.91
C ARG A 340 0.68 -16.95 -17.38
N PRO A 341 -0.60 -17.28 -17.20
CA PRO A 341 -1.71 -16.42 -17.62
C PRO A 341 -1.61 -14.97 -17.12
N GLN A 342 -1.04 -14.79 -15.93
CA GLN A 342 -0.85 -13.47 -15.32
C GLN A 342 0.19 -12.59 -16.04
N VAL A 343 1.14 -13.19 -16.75
CA VAL A 343 2.14 -12.50 -17.57
C VAL A 343 1.75 -12.55 -19.04
N GLY A 344 1.39 -13.75 -19.56
CA GLY A 344 0.78 -13.96 -20.85
C GLY A 344 1.72 -13.77 -22.05
N ALA A 345 3.04 -13.93 -21.89
CA ALA A 345 3.97 -13.93 -23.01
C ALA A 345 3.96 -15.27 -23.75
N GLY A 346 4.14 -15.24 -25.06
CA GLY A 346 4.20 -16.45 -25.90
C GLY A 346 5.45 -17.30 -25.67
N GLY A 347 6.54 -16.70 -25.20
CA GLY A 347 7.83 -17.33 -24.92
C GLY A 347 8.88 -16.29 -24.55
N MET A 348 10.11 -16.76 -24.36
CA MET A 348 11.26 -15.93 -24.03
C MET A 348 12.48 -16.42 -24.84
N VAL A 349 13.23 -15.50 -25.41
CA VAL A 349 14.55 -15.77 -25.98
C VAL A 349 15.62 -15.39 -24.98
N TYR A 350 16.59 -16.27 -24.78
CA TYR A 350 17.78 -15.95 -23.98
C TYR A 350 19.04 -15.96 -24.83
N ILE A 351 19.99 -15.10 -24.50
CA ILE A 351 21.34 -15.05 -25.05
C ILE A 351 22.32 -14.96 -23.89
N LYS A 352 23.18 -15.94 -23.75
CA LYS A 352 24.31 -15.94 -22.81
C LYS A 352 25.52 -15.31 -23.49
N PHE A 353 26.09 -14.31 -22.86
CA PHE A 353 27.40 -13.80 -23.22
C PHE A 353 28.42 -14.38 -22.25
N ASN A 354 29.07 -15.49 -22.64
CA ASN A 354 29.97 -16.23 -21.77
C ASN A 354 31.21 -15.41 -21.40
N ALA A 355 31.87 -15.72 -20.29
CA ALA A 355 33.04 -15.03 -19.80
C ALA A 355 34.25 -15.10 -20.77
N ASP A 356 34.32 -16.12 -21.63
CA ASP A 356 35.31 -16.29 -22.66
C ASP A 356 35.04 -15.50 -23.95
N GLY A 357 33.97 -14.72 -23.97
CA GLY A 357 33.59 -13.91 -25.14
C GLY A 357 32.69 -14.65 -26.15
N THR A 358 32.37 -15.92 -25.93
CA THR A 358 31.48 -16.70 -26.80
C THR A 358 30.01 -16.46 -26.47
N PHE A 359 29.12 -16.79 -27.40
CA PHE A 359 27.67 -16.72 -27.20
C PHE A 359 27.02 -18.09 -27.23
N LYS A 360 25.94 -18.22 -26.44
CA LYS A 360 25.00 -19.34 -26.51
C LYS A 360 23.59 -18.83 -26.37
N SER A 361 22.71 -19.22 -27.29
CA SER A 361 21.37 -18.67 -27.38
C SER A 361 20.31 -19.76 -27.63
N SER A 362 19.06 -19.47 -27.33
CA SER A 362 17.93 -20.29 -27.75
C SER A 362 17.60 -20.15 -29.25
N VAL A 363 18.26 -19.24 -29.96
CA VAL A 363 18.03 -18.90 -31.37
C VAL A 363 19.31 -19.02 -32.22
N ASP A 364 20.31 -19.79 -31.80
CA ASP A 364 21.60 -20.00 -32.48
C ASP A 364 21.46 -20.42 -33.96
N LYS A 365 20.31 -21.02 -34.36
CA LYS A 365 20.03 -21.43 -35.74
C LYS A 365 19.83 -20.25 -36.69
N PHE A 366 19.49 -19.09 -36.17
CA PHE A 366 19.13 -17.90 -36.95
C PHE A 366 20.15 -16.75 -36.82
N TYR A 367 20.93 -16.74 -35.75
CA TYR A 367 21.88 -15.68 -35.43
C TYR A 367 23.27 -16.26 -35.25
N ASP A 368 24.19 -15.83 -36.11
CA ASP A 368 25.61 -16.15 -35.94
C ASP A 368 26.27 -15.31 -34.83
N ALA A 369 27.55 -15.54 -34.57
CA ALA A 369 28.27 -14.85 -33.49
C ALA A 369 28.35 -13.33 -33.71
N GLU A 370 28.41 -12.85 -34.97
CA GLU A 370 28.43 -11.42 -35.27
C GLU A 370 27.08 -10.77 -34.99
N ALA A 371 25.98 -11.39 -35.38
CA ALA A 371 24.64 -10.93 -35.11
C ALA A 371 24.34 -10.93 -33.58
N LEU A 372 24.73 -11.97 -32.85
CA LEU A 372 24.60 -12.01 -31.38
C LEU A 372 25.44 -10.93 -30.70
N LYS A 373 26.64 -10.64 -31.23
CA LYS A 373 27.49 -9.55 -30.74
C LYS A 373 26.83 -8.19 -30.97
N ALA A 374 26.22 -7.95 -32.12
CA ALA A 374 25.50 -6.71 -32.40
C ALA A 374 24.32 -6.50 -31.42
N ILE A 375 23.59 -7.56 -31.08
CA ILE A 375 22.53 -7.52 -30.07
C ILE A 375 23.12 -7.18 -28.69
N ALA A 376 24.21 -7.85 -28.29
CA ALA A 376 24.88 -7.61 -27.01
C ALA A 376 25.38 -6.16 -26.90
N ASP A 377 25.97 -5.63 -27.95
CA ASP A 377 26.45 -4.24 -27.98
C ASP A 377 25.28 -3.25 -27.87
N LYS A 378 24.18 -3.48 -28.59
CA LYS A 378 22.97 -2.66 -28.51
C LYS A 378 22.35 -2.68 -27.11
N MET A 379 22.39 -3.82 -26.43
CA MET A 379 21.90 -3.96 -25.06
C MET A 379 22.87 -3.47 -23.99
N GLY A 380 24.14 -3.26 -24.35
CA GLY A 380 25.21 -2.89 -23.42
C GLY A 380 25.65 -4.06 -22.53
N ALA A 381 25.44 -5.31 -22.98
CA ALA A 381 25.84 -6.50 -22.24
C ALA A 381 27.37 -6.74 -22.32
N LYS A 382 27.91 -7.34 -21.28
CA LYS A 382 29.32 -7.67 -21.11
C LYS A 382 29.54 -9.18 -21.02
N PRO A 383 30.76 -9.70 -21.25
CA PRO A 383 31.05 -11.08 -20.94
C PRO A 383 30.70 -11.46 -19.51
N GLY A 384 29.94 -12.53 -19.33
CA GLY A 384 29.37 -12.98 -18.06
C GLY A 384 27.87 -12.65 -17.90
N ASP A 385 27.26 -11.87 -18.80
CA ASP A 385 25.86 -11.44 -18.69
C ASP A 385 24.89 -12.37 -19.41
N LEU A 386 23.65 -12.34 -18.95
CA LEU A 386 22.49 -13.01 -19.56
C LEU A 386 21.52 -11.97 -20.11
N MET A 387 21.23 -12.04 -21.38
CA MET A 387 20.19 -11.21 -22.03
C MET A 387 18.89 -12.03 -22.16
N LEU A 388 17.78 -11.44 -21.75
CA LEU A 388 16.43 -12.01 -21.80
C LEU A 388 15.53 -11.11 -22.65
N LEU A 389 14.94 -11.67 -23.72
CA LEU A 389 14.18 -10.90 -24.71
C LEU A 389 12.76 -11.42 -24.84
N LEU A 390 11.81 -10.50 -24.98
CA LEU A 390 10.42 -10.75 -25.35
C LEU A 390 10.09 -10.01 -26.64
N CYS A 391 9.04 -10.45 -27.35
CA CYS A 391 8.60 -9.82 -28.59
C CYS A 391 7.07 -9.88 -28.74
N GLY A 392 6.53 -8.91 -29.48
CA GLY A 392 5.08 -8.84 -29.77
C GLY A 392 4.57 -7.40 -29.90
N PRO A 393 3.27 -7.14 -29.60
CA PRO A 393 2.70 -5.79 -29.56
C PRO A 393 3.40 -4.93 -28.49
N ALA A 394 3.75 -3.71 -28.83
CA ALA A 394 4.71 -2.89 -28.06
C ALA A 394 4.31 -2.73 -26.58
N MET A 395 3.11 -2.21 -26.31
CA MET A 395 2.68 -1.94 -24.93
C MET A 395 2.59 -3.22 -24.10
N LYS A 396 1.94 -4.26 -24.65
CA LYS A 396 1.77 -5.56 -23.98
C LYS A 396 3.11 -6.21 -23.67
N THR A 397 4.05 -6.18 -24.62
CA THR A 397 5.39 -6.77 -24.44
C THR A 397 6.19 -6.07 -23.35
N ARG A 398 6.08 -4.73 -23.23
CA ARG A 398 6.72 -3.98 -22.15
C ARG A 398 6.19 -4.38 -20.78
N VAL A 399 4.87 -4.50 -20.63
CA VAL A 399 4.24 -4.94 -19.37
C VAL A 399 4.67 -6.37 -19.00
N GLN A 400 4.76 -7.26 -19.97
CA GLN A 400 5.23 -8.64 -19.78
C GLN A 400 6.70 -8.66 -19.35
N LEU A 401 7.55 -7.84 -19.97
CA LEU A 401 8.96 -7.73 -19.61
C LEU A 401 9.17 -7.10 -18.23
N CYS A 402 8.28 -6.19 -17.82
CA CYS A 402 8.29 -5.65 -16.45
C CYS A 402 8.13 -6.77 -15.41
N ALA A 403 7.20 -7.70 -15.63
CA ALA A 403 7.04 -8.85 -14.73
C ALA A 403 8.31 -9.69 -14.65
N LEU A 404 8.96 -9.97 -15.80
CA LEU A 404 10.23 -10.70 -15.84
C LEU A 404 11.36 -9.92 -15.15
N ARG A 405 11.45 -8.60 -15.33
CA ARG A 405 12.42 -7.74 -14.65
C ARG A 405 12.29 -7.80 -13.13
N LEU A 406 11.05 -7.73 -12.63
CA LEU A 406 10.77 -7.81 -11.20
C LEU A 406 11.09 -9.19 -10.61
N GLU A 407 10.81 -10.26 -11.37
CA GLU A 407 11.18 -11.62 -11.00
C GLU A 407 12.70 -11.79 -10.92
N MET A 408 13.44 -11.30 -11.92
CA MET A 408 14.90 -11.30 -11.89
C MET A 408 15.46 -10.48 -10.73
N GLY A 409 14.89 -9.30 -10.47
CA GLY A 409 15.26 -8.47 -9.33
C GLY A 409 15.03 -9.18 -7.98
N GLN A 410 13.98 -9.99 -7.87
CA GLN A 410 13.71 -10.80 -6.68
C GLN A 410 14.70 -11.96 -6.53
N GLN A 411 14.96 -12.72 -7.61
CA GLN A 411 15.89 -13.85 -7.59
C GLN A 411 17.33 -13.43 -7.26
N LEU A 412 17.72 -12.23 -7.70
CA LEU A 412 19.05 -11.67 -7.46
C LEU A 412 19.15 -10.87 -6.15
N GLY A 413 18.09 -10.80 -5.34
CA GLY A 413 18.08 -10.07 -4.07
C GLY A 413 18.20 -8.55 -4.21
N LEU A 414 17.89 -8.00 -5.38
CA LEU A 414 18.04 -6.56 -5.69
C LEU A 414 16.86 -5.73 -5.15
N ARG A 415 15.75 -6.37 -4.80
CA ARG A 415 14.55 -5.73 -4.25
C ARG A 415 14.58 -5.67 -2.71
N ASP A 416 15.68 -5.13 -2.18
CA ASP A 416 15.86 -4.98 -0.72
C ASP A 416 14.73 -4.10 -0.12
N PRO A 417 13.92 -4.62 0.82
CA PRO A 417 12.84 -3.86 1.43
C PRO A 417 13.31 -2.72 2.35
N GLN A 418 14.60 -2.68 2.70
CA GLN A 418 15.18 -1.60 3.50
C GLN A 418 15.75 -0.46 2.65
N LYS A 419 15.78 -0.62 1.33
CA LYS A 419 16.14 0.44 0.37
C LYS A 419 14.88 1.11 -0.14
N PHE A 420 14.94 2.43 -0.29
CA PHE A 420 13.83 3.24 -0.79
C PHE A 420 14.29 4.06 -1.98
N ALA A 421 13.55 3.95 -3.07
CA ALA A 421 13.82 4.67 -4.32
C ALA A 421 12.55 5.40 -4.78
N PRO A 422 12.23 6.56 -4.16
CA PRO A 422 11.08 7.35 -4.54
C PRO A 422 11.33 8.11 -5.84
N LEU A 423 10.26 8.29 -6.64
CA LEU A 423 10.25 9.13 -7.83
C LEU A 423 8.86 9.72 -8.06
N TRP A 424 8.80 10.74 -8.90
CA TRP A 424 7.55 11.22 -9.49
C TRP A 424 7.41 10.68 -10.91
N VAL A 425 6.24 10.13 -11.23
CA VAL A 425 5.82 9.88 -12.60
C VAL A 425 4.84 10.97 -12.98
N ILE A 426 5.08 11.60 -14.13
CA ILE A 426 4.33 12.76 -14.61
C ILE A 426 3.91 12.59 -16.07
N ASP A 427 3.08 13.49 -16.57
CA ASP A 427 2.70 13.54 -17.98
C ASP A 427 2.04 12.24 -18.47
N PHE A 428 1.09 11.74 -17.66
CA PHE A 428 0.25 10.60 -18.02
C PHE A 428 -0.61 10.90 -19.26
N PRO A 429 -1.08 9.90 -20.01
CA PRO A 429 -2.16 10.10 -20.94
C PRO A 429 -3.41 10.68 -20.23
N LEU A 430 -4.11 11.61 -20.85
CA LEU A 430 -5.37 12.12 -20.32
C LEU A 430 -6.49 11.09 -20.47
N LEU A 431 -6.46 10.38 -21.58
CA LEU A 431 -7.49 9.47 -22.02
C LEU A 431 -6.89 8.09 -22.37
N GLU A 432 -7.62 7.05 -22.06
CA GLU A 432 -7.28 5.66 -22.40
C GLU A 432 -8.37 5.08 -23.29
N TRP A 433 -7.97 4.46 -24.40
CA TRP A 433 -8.88 3.80 -25.32
C TRP A 433 -9.22 2.40 -24.83
N ASP A 434 -10.49 2.07 -24.83
CA ASP A 434 -10.98 0.74 -24.50
C ASP A 434 -11.49 0.01 -25.76
N ASP A 435 -10.82 -1.10 -26.10
CA ASP A 435 -11.15 -1.89 -27.29
C ASP A 435 -12.48 -2.64 -27.17
N GLU A 436 -12.97 -2.94 -25.96
CA GLU A 436 -14.23 -3.64 -25.77
C GLU A 436 -15.41 -2.71 -25.97
N THR A 437 -15.36 -1.51 -25.40
CA THR A 437 -16.45 -0.52 -25.47
C THR A 437 -16.28 0.46 -26.63
N GLN A 438 -15.13 0.44 -27.33
CA GLN A 438 -14.82 1.32 -28.48
C GLN A 438 -14.98 2.80 -28.14
N ARG A 439 -14.49 3.21 -26.97
CA ARG A 439 -14.52 4.61 -26.52
C ARG A 439 -13.34 4.95 -25.62
N TYR A 440 -13.13 6.25 -25.41
CA TYR A 440 -12.17 6.75 -24.47
C TYR A 440 -12.74 6.84 -23.05
N TYR A 441 -11.90 6.54 -22.07
CA TYR A 441 -12.12 6.78 -20.65
C TYR A 441 -11.05 7.73 -20.12
N ALA A 442 -11.36 8.47 -19.05
CA ALA A 442 -10.33 9.22 -18.34
C ALA A 442 -9.36 8.25 -17.66
N MET A 443 -8.06 8.43 -17.85
CA MET A 443 -7.07 7.57 -17.22
C MET A 443 -7.07 7.71 -15.69
N HIS A 444 -7.37 8.90 -15.18
CA HIS A 444 -7.50 9.18 -13.74
C HIS A 444 -8.95 9.42 -13.35
N HIS A 445 -9.46 10.62 -13.62
CA HIS A 445 -10.85 11.00 -13.37
C HIS A 445 -11.26 12.19 -14.27
N PRO A 446 -12.58 12.47 -14.44
CA PRO A 446 -13.06 13.48 -15.39
C PRO A 446 -12.67 14.92 -15.05
N PHE A 447 -12.19 15.19 -13.85
CA PHE A 447 -11.79 16.54 -13.40
C PHE A 447 -10.30 16.83 -13.61
N THR A 448 -9.53 15.89 -14.15
CA THR A 448 -8.11 16.08 -14.45
C THR A 448 -7.94 17.02 -15.63
N ALA A 449 -7.16 18.08 -15.47
CA ALA A 449 -6.84 19.00 -16.54
C ALA A 449 -5.85 18.40 -17.54
N PRO A 450 -5.99 18.67 -18.85
CA PRO A 450 -4.91 18.43 -19.80
C PRO A 450 -3.72 19.34 -19.50
N LYS A 451 -2.54 19.02 -20.04
CA LYS A 451 -1.45 20.00 -20.12
C LYS A 451 -1.93 21.21 -20.92
N PRO A 452 -1.58 22.46 -20.54
CA PRO A 452 -2.04 23.65 -21.25
C PRO A 452 -1.72 23.64 -22.75
N GLU A 453 -0.56 23.13 -23.13
CA GLU A 453 -0.12 23.03 -24.53
C GLU A 453 -0.90 21.97 -25.33
N ASP A 454 -1.50 20.99 -24.68
CA ASP A 454 -2.27 19.90 -25.31
C ASP A 454 -3.79 20.17 -25.29
N GLU A 455 -4.27 21.16 -24.54
CA GLU A 455 -5.69 21.49 -24.45
C GLU A 455 -6.38 21.68 -25.82
N PRO A 456 -5.75 22.35 -26.83
CA PRO A 456 -6.36 22.50 -28.16
C PRO A 456 -6.60 21.16 -28.89
N LEU A 457 -5.90 20.07 -28.50
CA LEU A 457 -6.08 18.76 -29.11
C LEU A 457 -7.43 18.12 -28.78
N LEU A 458 -8.12 18.58 -27.73
CA LEU A 458 -9.49 18.15 -27.41
C LEU A 458 -10.50 18.45 -28.53
N ASP A 459 -10.20 19.39 -29.41
CA ASP A 459 -11.05 19.77 -30.55
C ASP A 459 -10.94 18.80 -31.74
N ASP A 460 -9.92 17.91 -31.73
CA ASP A 460 -9.68 16.93 -32.79
C ASP A 460 -9.71 15.48 -32.22
N PRO A 461 -10.82 14.73 -32.44
CA PRO A 461 -10.94 13.37 -31.94
C PRO A 461 -9.81 12.44 -32.36
N SER A 462 -9.15 12.71 -33.51
CA SER A 462 -8.01 11.90 -33.98
C SER A 462 -6.75 12.08 -33.14
N LYS A 463 -6.71 13.13 -32.28
CA LYS A 463 -5.59 13.51 -31.41
C LYS A 463 -5.82 13.16 -29.94
N TRP A 464 -6.98 12.65 -29.55
CA TRP A 464 -7.31 12.39 -28.17
C TRP A 464 -6.32 11.44 -27.45
N GLY A 465 -5.76 10.48 -28.18
CA GLY A 465 -4.75 9.57 -27.66
C GLY A 465 -3.37 10.22 -27.37
N ASP A 466 -3.13 11.41 -27.92
CA ASP A 466 -1.86 12.15 -27.76
C ASP A 466 -1.89 13.16 -26.60
N ILE A 467 -3.07 13.40 -26.00
CA ILE A 467 -3.28 14.42 -24.97
C ILE A 467 -2.65 13.95 -23.65
N ARG A 468 -1.75 14.75 -23.09
CA ARG A 468 -1.17 14.49 -21.77
C ARG A 468 -2.02 15.13 -20.67
N ALA A 469 -2.22 14.39 -19.60
CA ALA A 469 -2.80 14.89 -18.37
C ALA A 469 -1.79 15.72 -17.57
N ASN A 470 -2.26 16.76 -16.91
CA ASN A 470 -1.51 17.46 -15.88
C ASN A 470 -1.64 16.69 -14.54
N ALA A 471 -1.24 15.41 -14.58
CA ALA A 471 -1.33 14.47 -13.48
C ALA A 471 0.06 14.00 -13.06
N TYR A 472 0.16 13.50 -11.84
CA TYR A 472 1.42 13.09 -11.22
C TYR A 472 1.17 12.05 -10.14
N ASP A 473 2.03 11.02 -10.12
CA ASP A 473 2.05 10.00 -9.08
C ASP A 473 3.40 10.00 -8.37
N ILE A 474 3.37 9.90 -7.05
CA ILE A 474 4.55 9.57 -6.27
C ILE A 474 4.64 8.05 -6.15
N VAL A 475 5.75 7.53 -6.65
CA VAL A 475 6.02 6.09 -6.72
C VAL A 475 7.19 5.75 -5.80
N MET A 476 7.11 4.62 -5.14
CA MET A 476 8.17 4.13 -4.26
C MET A 476 8.28 2.61 -4.35
N ASN A 477 9.48 2.12 -4.69
CA ASN A 477 9.78 0.69 -4.71
C ASN A 477 8.83 -0.15 -5.59
N GLY A 478 8.36 0.40 -6.71
CA GLY A 478 7.43 -0.29 -7.60
C GLY A 478 5.96 -0.18 -7.20
N CYS A 479 5.64 0.69 -6.25
CA CYS A 479 4.28 0.96 -5.80
C CYS A 479 3.96 2.44 -5.93
N GLU A 480 2.80 2.77 -6.48
CA GLU A 480 2.17 4.07 -6.36
C GLU A 480 1.74 4.28 -4.91
N VAL A 481 2.31 5.26 -4.24
CA VAL A 481 1.97 5.60 -2.84
C VAL A 481 1.02 6.77 -2.73
N GLY A 482 0.88 7.53 -3.80
CA GLY A 482 -0.07 8.62 -3.90
C GLY A 482 -0.12 9.17 -5.31
N GLY A 483 -1.24 9.78 -5.65
CA GLY A 483 -1.45 10.37 -6.97
C GLY A 483 -2.37 11.57 -6.92
N GLY A 484 -2.29 12.40 -7.94
CA GLY A 484 -3.09 13.59 -8.06
C GLY A 484 -2.96 14.30 -9.40
N SER A 485 -3.63 15.43 -9.52
CA SER A 485 -3.61 16.22 -10.75
C SER A 485 -3.92 17.69 -10.48
N ILE A 486 -3.61 18.53 -11.45
CA ILE A 486 -4.25 19.84 -11.60
C ILE A 486 -5.70 19.59 -12.04
N ARG A 487 -6.65 20.31 -11.42
CA ARG A 487 -8.07 20.15 -11.72
C ARG A 487 -8.51 21.13 -12.80
N ILE A 488 -9.47 20.70 -13.60
CA ILE A 488 -10.24 21.64 -14.43
C ILE A 488 -11.06 22.52 -13.50
N HIS A 489 -10.93 23.83 -13.63
CA HIS A 489 -11.71 24.82 -12.87
C HIS A 489 -12.55 25.71 -13.80
N ASP A 490 -12.29 25.67 -15.11
CA ASP A 490 -13.10 26.32 -16.14
C ASP A 490 -14.28 25.43 -16.56
N ARG A 491 -15.48 25.97 -16.49
CA ARG A 491 -16.70 25.22 -16.81
C ARG A 491 -16.77 24.79 -18.27
N THR A 492 -16.25 25.62 -19.20
CA THR A 492 -16.29 25.31 -20.63
C THR A 492 -15.40 24.13 -20.95
N LEU A 493 -14.20 24.16 -20.41
CA LEU A 493 -13.26 23.04 -20.54
C LEU A 493 -13.79 21.76 -19.88
N GLN A 494 -14.45 21.88 -18.71
CA GLN A 494 -15.04 20.72 -18.03
C GLN A 494 -16.19 20.09 -18.85
N ASN A 495 -17.06 20.91 -19.45
CA ASN A 495 -18.11 20.39 -20.32
C ASN A 495 -17.51 19.70 -21.56
N LYS A 496 -16.47 20.29 -22.17
CA LYS A 496 -15.75 19.67 -23.28
C LYS A 496 -15.19 18.30 -22.88
N MET A 497 -14.58 18.20 -21.71
CA MET A 497 -14.07 16.93 -21.19
C MET A 497 -15.17 15.89 -20.97
N PHE A 498 -16.32 16.28 -20.41
CA PHE A 498 -17.47 15.38 -20.27
C PHE A 498 -17.96 14.84 -21.61
N HIS A 499 -18.09 15.69 -22.63
CA HIS A 499 -18.48 15.26 -23.97
C HIS A 499 -17.46 14.30 -24.59
N THR A 500 -16.17 14.57 -24.42
CA THR A 500 -15.08 13.67 -24.86
C THR A 500 -15.19 12.29 -24.22
N LEU A 501 -15.64 12.22 -22.96
CA LEU A 501 -15.87 10.97 -22.23
C LEU A 501 -17.24 10.34 -22.53
N GLY A 502 -18.05 10.94 -23.43
CA GLY A 502 -19.34 10.41 -23.84
C GLY A 502 -20.51 10.73 -22.92
N PHE A 503 -20.38 11.68 -22.00
CA PHE A 503 -21.50 12.19 -21.23
C PHE A 503 -22.38 13.11 -22.09
N THR A 504 -23.69 12.99 -21.91
CA THR A 504 -24.63 14.05 -22.35
C THR A 504 -24.71 15.14 -21.30
N ASP A 505 -25.22 16.32 -21.67
CA ASP A 505 -25.41 17.43 -20.73
C ASP A 505 -26.30 17.00 -19.55
N GLU A 506 -27.37 16.20 -19.82
CA GLU A 506 -28.28 15.72 -18.79
C GLU A 506 -27.58 14.72 -17.85
N SER A 507 -26.77 13.80 -18.38
CA SER A 507 -26.06 12.80 -17.56
C SER A 507 -24.95 13.45 -16.72
N ALA A 508 -24.23 14.42 -17.26
CA ALA A 508 -23.24 15.20 -16.54
C ALA A 508 -23.90 16.05 -15.43
N ALA A 509 -25.00 16.72 -15.74
CA ALA A 509 -25.77 17.49 -14.75
C ALA A 509 -26.36 16.60 -13.64
N ALA A 510 -26.85 15.42 -14.00
CA ALA A 510 -27.40 14.47 -13.01
C ALA A 510 -26.34 13.98 -12.03
N GLN A 511 -25.10 13.75 -12.48
CA GLN A 511 -24.02 13.23 -11.63
C GLN A 511 -23.22 14.35 -10.93
N PHE A 512 -22.84 15.38 -11.66
CA PHE A 512 -21.85 16.40 -11.23
C PHE A 512 -22.43 17.83 -11.18
N GLY A 513 -23.74 18.00 -11.38
CA GLY A 513 -24.40 19.32 -11.52
C GLY A 513 -24.07 20.26 -10.37
N PHE A 514 -24.11 19.77 -9.13
CA PHE A 514 -23.82 20.59 -7.94
C PHE A 514 -22.38 21.14 -7.93
N LEU A 515 -21.40 20.39 -8.43
CA LEU A 515 -20.02 20.85 -8.54
C LEU A 515 -19.89 21.85 -9.70
N MET A 516 -20.53 21.57 -10.84
CA MET A 516 -20.55 22.47 -11.99
C MET A 516 -21.25 23.79 -11.68
N ASP A 517 -22.29 23.74 -10.87
CA ASP A 517 -22.98 24.96 -10.40
C ASP A 517 -22.07 25.77 -9.47
N ALA A 518 -21.33 25.12 -8.58
CA ALA A 518 -20.37 25.80 -7.72
C ALA A 518 -19.28 26.53 -8.52
N PHE A 519 -18.81 25.94 -9.61
CA PHE A 519 -17.79 26.57 -10.48
C PHE A 519 -18.28 27.89 -11.12
N THR A 520 -19.59 28.09 -11.26
CA THR A 520 -20.14 29.35 -11.75
C THR A 520 -19.93 30.52 -10.81
N TYR A 521 -19.63 30.26 -9.55
CA TYR A 521 -19.39 31.27 -8.52
C TYR A 521 -17.90 31.57 -8.30
N GLY A 522 -17.03 31.13 -9.20
CA GLY A 522 -15.63 31.50 -9.20
C GLY A 522 -14.74 30.42 -8.54
N ALA A 523 -14.59 29.27 -9.20
CA ALA A 523 -13.63 28.27 -8.80
C ALA A 523 -12.19 28.76 -9.03
N PRO A 524 -11.30 28.71 -8.02
CA PRO A 524 -9.90 29.05 -8.22
C PRO A 524 -9.19 27.93 -9.01
N PRO A 525 -8.05 28.20 -9.66
CA PRO A 525 -7.13 27.14 -10.05
C PRO A 525 -6.76 26.31 -8.82
N HIS A 526 -6.89 24.99 -8.88
CA HIS A 526 -6.63 24.12 -7.74
C HIS A 526 -6.08 22.76 -8.16
N ALA A 527 -5.45 22.10 -7.22
CA ALA A 527 -4.78 20.83 -7.43
C ALA A 527 -4.67 20.06 -6.12
N GLY A 528 -4.59 18.75 -6.20
CA GLY A 528 -4.45 17.94 -5.01
C GLY A 528 -3.72 16.65 -5.23
N LEU A 529 -3.51 15.94 -4.12
CA LEU A 529 -2.89 14.63 -4.10
C LEU A 529 -3.48 13.83 -2.93
N ALA A 530 -3.65 12.54 -3.13
CA ALA A 530 -4.02 11.62 -2.07
C ALA A 530 -2.95 10.53 -1.91
N PHE A 531 -2.47 10.32 -0.67
CA PHE A 531 -1.63 9.16 -0.35
C PHE A 531 -2.50 8.00 0.13
N GLY A 532 -2.22 6.79 -0.35
CA GLY A 532 -2.74 5.56 0.25
C GLY A 532 -2.04 5.33 1.60
N PHE A 533 -2.68 5.73 2.69
CA PHE A 533 -2.05 5.72 4.01
C PHE A 533 -1.67 4.32 4.48
N ASP A 534 -2.52 3.32 4.24
CA ASP A 534 -2.25 1.92 4.59
C ASP A 534 -1.03 1.38 3.82
N ARG A 535 -0.94 1.72 2.52
CA ARG A 535 0.19 1.35 1.65
C ARG A 535 1.48 2.05 2.07
N LEU A 536 1.41 3.33 2.40
CA LEU A 536 2.55 4.08 2.91
C LEU A 536 3.11 3.43 4.18
N CYS A 537 2.23 3.04 5.12
CA CYS A 537 2.62 2.32 6.33
C CYS A 537 3.32 0.98 6.01
N SER A 538 2.77 0.18 5.08
CA SER A 538 3.36 -1.12 4.72
C SER A 538 4.75 -0.97 4.10
N ILE A 539 4.94 0.01 3.22
CA ILE A 539 6.24 0.30 2.60
C ILE A 539 7.26 0.71 3.65
N PHE A 540 6.88 1.62 4.58
CA PHE A 540 7.78 2.02 5.67
C PHE A 540 8.18 0.88 6.58
N ALA A 541 7.35 -0.13 6.73
CA ALA A 541 7.67 -1.34 7.50
C ALA A 541 8.40 -2.42 6.67
N GLY A 542 8.48 -2.26 5.35
CA GLY A 542 9.03 -3.28 4.45
C GLY A 542 8.14 -4.52 4.33
N ALA A 543 6.81 -4.34 4.42
CA ALA A 543 5.82 -5.40 4.37
C ALA A 543 5.05 -5.40 3.05
N ASP A 544 4.71 -6.60 2.55
CA ASP A 544 3.98 -6.76 1.28
C ASP A 544 2.46 -6.62 1.42
N SER A 545 1.93 -6.69 2.65
CA SER A 545 0.49 -6.64 2.92
C SER A 545 0.12 -5.43 3.78
N ILE A 546 -0.96 -4.74 3.42
CA ILE A 546 -1.52 -3.63 4.19
C ILE A 546 -2.33 -4.08 5.42
N ARG A 547 -2.72 -5.36 5.49
CA ARG A 547 -3.63 -5.87 6.54
C ARG A 547 -3.08 -5.74 7.95
N ASP A 548 -1.76 -5.88 8.12
CA ASP A 548 -1.12 -5.78 9.43
C ASP A 548 -1.03 -4.34 9.97
N PHE A 549 -1.38 -3.36 9.12
CA PHE A 549 -1.45 -1.93 9.47
C PHE A 549 -2.89 -1.44 9.68
N ILE A 550 -3.87 -2.32 9.49
CA ILE A 550 -5.28 -2.07 9.74
C ILE A 550 -5.69 -2.88 10.97
N ALA A 551 -6.32 -2.23 11.95
CA ALA A 551 -6.66 -2.90 13.21
C ALA A 551 -7.58 -4.11 12.95
N PHE A 552 -8.63 -3.93 12.15
CA PHE A 552 -9.62 -4.96 11.81
C PHE A 552 -9.83 -5.03 10.29
N PRO A 553 -8.92 -5.71 9.55
CA PRO A 553 -9.01 -5.83 8.09
C PRO A 553 -10.08 -6.86 7.68
N LYS A 554 -10.51 -6.80 6.42
CA LYS A 554 -11.30 -7.87 5.78
C LYS A 554 -10.37 -8.95 5.21
N ASN A 555 -10.86 -10.17 5.11
CA ASN A 555 -10.16 -11.26 4.44
C ASN A 555 -10.25 -11.12 2.90
N ASN A 556 -9.67 -12.08 2.16
CA ASN A 556 -9.68 -12.06 0.68
C ASN A 556 -11.08 -12.15 0.06
N SER A 557 -12.08 -12.60 0.82
CA SER A 557 -13.48 -12.66 0.39
C SER A 557 -14.29 -11.43 0.82
N GLY A 558 -13.65 -10.37 1.28
CA GLY A 558 -14.30 -9.15 1.74
C GLY A 558 -15.03 -9.27 3.07
N ARG A 559 -14.77 -10.33 3.84
CA ARG A 559 -15.48 -10.59 5.10
C ARG A 559 -14.63 -10.21 6.32
N ASP A 560 -15.28 -9.65 7.31
CA ASP A 560 -14.75 -9.60 8.66
C ASP A 560 -15.17 -10.89 9.39
N VAL A 561 -14.23 -11.82 9.48
CA VAL A 561 -14.48 -13.14 10.09
C VAL A 561 -14.60 -13.09 11.62
N MET A 562 -14.21 -11.98 12.25
CA MET A 562 -14.36 -11.75 13.69
C MET A 562 -15.79 -11.36 14.05
N SER A 563 -16.35 -10.37 13.36
CA SER A 563 -17.72 -9.89 13.58
C SER A 563 -18.77 -10.65 12.77
N GLY A 564 -18.35 -11.39 11.73
CA GLY A 564 -19.23 -12.10 10.82
C GLY A 564 -19.87 -11.21 9.74
N SER A 565 -19.37 -9.97 9.55
CA SER A 565 -19.90 -9.08 8.51
C SER A 565 -19.30 -9.36 7.13
N PRO A 566 -20.07 -9.16 6.02
CA PRO A 566 -21.48 -8.80 5.98
C PRO A 566 -22.38 -9.94 6.46
N SER A 567 -23.53 -9.58 7.02
CA SER A 567 -24.52 -10.52 7.54
C SER A 567 -25.92 -10.13 7.06
N PRO A 568 -26.89 -11.08 7.05
CA PRO A 568 -28.29 -10.74 6.84
C PRO A 568 -28.78 -9.73 7.88
N ILE A 569 -29.72 -8.91 7.49
CA ILE A 569 -30.45 -7.99 8.39
C ILE A 569 -31.86 -8.52 8.66
N ALA A 570 -32.49 -8.07 9.74
CA ALA A 570 -33.81 -8.49 10.13
C ALA A 570 -34.89 -8.11 9.10
N GLN A 571 -35.95 -8.94 8.95
CA GLN A 571 -36.99 -8.68 7.96
C GLN A 571 -37.74 -7.37 8.26
N GLU A 572 -37.95 -7.05 9.53
CA GLU A 572 -38.57 -5.80 9.97
C GLU A 572 -37.80 -4.57 9.46
N GLN A 573 -36.46 -4.65 9.45
CA GLN A 573 -35.61 -3.58 8.95
C GLN A 573 -35.70 -3.46 7.43
N LEU A 574 -35.79 -4.58 6.69
CA LEU A 574 -36.02 -4.59 5.25
C LEU A 574 -37.39 -3.98 4.91
N ASP A 575 -38.42 -4.32 5.69
CA ASP A 575 -39.77 -3.81 5.50
C ASP A 575 -39.83 -2.29 5.75
N GLU A 576 -39.18 -1.78 6.80
CA GLU A 576 -39.06 -0.35 7.07
C GLU A 576 -38.35 0.40 5.95
N LEU A 577 -37.36 -0.22 5.30
CA LEU A 577 -36.62 0.33 4.17
C LEU A 577 -37.33 0.13 2.84
N GLN A 578 -38.43 -0.62 2.79
CA GLN A 578 -39.16 -1.03 1.59
C GLN A 578 -38.28 -1.75 0.54
N ILE A 579 -37.35 -2.59 1.02
CA ILE A 579 -36.38 -3.32 0.20
C ILE A 579 -36.67 -4.82 0.24
N LYS A 580 -36.55 -5.49 -0.89
CA LYS A 580 -36.58 -6.94 -1.00
C LYS A 580 -35.22 -7.48 -1.44
N VAL A 581 -34.77 -8.55 -0.80
CA VAL A 581 -33.58 -9.29 -1.22
C VAL A 581 -34.01 -10.36 -2.21
N ASP A 582 -33.55 -10.27 -3.46
CA ASP A 582 -33.77 -11.27 -4.50
C ASP A 582 -32.44 -12.00 -4.76
N LEU A 583 -32.30 -13.18 -4.18
CA LEU A 583 -31.15 -14.06 -4.40
C LEU A 583 -31.39 -14.87 -5.68
N LYS A 584 -30.70 -14.49 -6.75
CA LYS A 584 -30.62 -15.37 -7.92
C LYS A 584 -29.86 -16.62 -7.50
N GLY A 585 -30.55 -17.76 -7.52
CA GLY A 585 -30.01 -19.08 -7.18
C GLY A 585 -28.88 -19.53 -8.10
#